data_2e76487f9b46fe0e6b09a50d766e5d39
#
_entry.id   2e76487f9b46fe0e6b09a50d766e5d39
#
_cell.length_a   1.000
_cell.length_b   1.000
_cell.length_c   1.000
_cell.angle_alpha   90.00
_cell.angle_beta   90.00
_cell.angle_gamma   90.00
#
_symmetry.space_group_name_H-M   'P 1'
#
loop_
_entity.id
_entity.type
_entity.pdbx_description
1 polymer ?
#
loop_
_entity_poly.entity_id
_entity_poly.type
_entity_poly.pdbx_seq_one_letter_code
_entity_poly.pdbx_strand_id
1 'polypeptide(L)'
;DHLTLVIGDLAYYHDGNGLLSALRCGVAATIVLIDNDGGGIFHRLPIESFDPPFTESFRTPHGIDFEPTGALYGLDYTAVDDRASFRDAYADSVASDGTDVIEVRTDGEASQRTRERLVEATVAELVE
;
A
#
# COMPACT_ATOMS: atom_id res chain seq x y z
N ASP A 1 -11.61 -20.09 -4.86
CA ASP A 1 -10.47 -19.49 -4.11
C ASP A 1 -10.44 -18.00 -4.43
N HIS A 2 -10.22 -17.15 -3.44
CA HIS A 2 -10.13 -15.69 -3.62
C HIS A 2 -8.65 -15.26 -3.64
N LEU A 3 -8.30 -14.37 -4.56
CA LEU A 3 -6.94 -13.82 -4.67
C LEU A 3 -6.87 -12.47 -3.95
N THR A 4 -5.88 -12.30 -3.09
CA THR A 4 -5.56 -10.99 -2.49
C THR A 4 -4.13 -10.61 -2.83
N LEU A 5 -3.96 -9.44 -3.45
CA LEU A 5 -2.68 -8.82 -3.71
C LEU A 5 -2.47 -7.65 -2.74
N VAL A 6 -1.36 -7.65 -2.01
CA VAL A 6 -0.94 -6.49 -1.21
C VAL A 6 0.21 -5.81 -1.94
N ILE A 7 0.07 -4.53 -2.24
CA ILE A 7 1.01 -3.79 -3.08
C ILE A 7 1.22 -2.36 -2.55
N GLY A 8 2.42 -1.83 -2.66
CA GLY A 8 2.70 -0.42 -2.33
C GLY A 8 2.36 0.52 -3.49
N ASP A 9 2.22 1.80 -3.17
CA ASP A 9 1.83 2.88 -4.07
C ASP A 9 2.71 3.00 -5.32
N LEU A 10 4.03 3.04 -5.16
CA LEU A 10 4.95 3.11 -6.30
C LEU A 10 4.88 1.88 -7.21
N ALA A 11 4.71 0.69 -6.62
CA ALA A 11 4.55 -0.53 -7.42
C ALA A 11 3.18 -0.57 -8.11
N TYR A 12 2.12 -0.13 -7.44
CA TYR A 12 0.79 0.00 -8.03
C TYR A 12 0.80 0.99 -9.20
N TYR A 13 1.45 2.16 -9.04
CA TYR A 13 1.62 3.13 -10.12
C TYR A 13 2.38 2.54 -11.30
N HIS A 14 3.49 1.86 -11.03
CA HIS A 14 4.37 1.28 -12.06
C HIS A 14 3.66 0.19 -12.86
N ASP A 15 2.89 -0.67 -12.20
CA ASP A 15 2.24 -1.83 -12.80
C ASP A 15 0.75 -1.62 -13.12
N GLY A 16 0.25 -0.39 -12.97
CA GLY A 16 -1.16 -0.03 -13.18
C GLY A 16 -1.75 -0.48 -14.50
N ASN A 17 -0.94 -0.58 -15.56
CA ASN A 17 -1.40 -1.10 -16.86
C ASN A 17 -1.84 -2.59 -16.78
N GLY A 18 -1.37 -3.34 -15.79
CA GLY A 18 -1.80 -4.72 -15.54
C GLY A 18 -3.28 -4.84 -15.18
N LEU A 19 -3.88 -3.79 -14.63
CA LEU A 19 -5.31 -3.73 -14.30
C LEU A 19 -6.20 -3.95 -15.53
N LEU A 20 -5.78 -3.48 -16.70
CA LEU A 20 -6.49 -3.74 -17.96
C LEU A 20 -6.55 -5.24 -18.26
N SER A 21 -5.48 -5.97 -17.99
CA SER A 21 -5.42 -7.41 -18.20
C SER A 21 -6.29 -8.16 -17.19
N ALA A 22 -6.28 -7.77 -15.93
CA ALA A 22 -7.13 -8.33 -14.89
C ALA A 22 -8.62 -8.20 -15.29
N LEU A 23 -9.04 -6.99 -15.70
CA LEU A 23 -10.39 -6.73 -16.18
C LEU A 23 -10.76 -7.61 -17.38
N ARG A 24 -9.92 -7.65 -18.41
CA ARG A 24 -10.18 -8.40 -19.64
C ARG A 24 -10.23 -9.91 -19.44
N CYS A 25 -9.52 -10.41 -18.45
CA CYS A 25 -9.49 -11.83 -18.10
C CYS A 25 -10.55 -12.22 -17.08
N GLY A 26 -11.36 -11.28 -16.59
CA GLY A 26 -12.38 -11.53 -15.58
C GLY A 26 -11.79 -12.04 -14.26
N VAL A 27 -10.66 -11.47 -13.85
CA VAL A 27 -10.03 -11.84 -12.57
C VAL A 27 -10.88 -11.29 -11.42
N ALA A 28 -11.23 -12.15 -10.46
CA ALA A 28 -11.84 -11.76 -9.20
C ALA A 28 -10.73 -11.69 -8.14
N ALA A 29 -10.44 -10.49 -7.62
CA ALA A 29 -9.36 -10.29 -6.68
C ALA A 29 -9.57 -9.03 -5.83
N THR A 30 -9.02 -9.05 -4.62
CA THR A 30 -8.83 -7.83 -3.80
C THR A 30 -7.40 -7.31 -3.94
N ILE A 31 -7.24 -6.08 -4.36
CA ILE A 31 -5.95 -5.38 -4.35
C ILE A 31 -5.92 -4.46 -3.13
N VAL A 32 -5.07 -4.76 -2.17
CA VAL A 32 -4.83 -3.89 -1.00
C VAL A 32 -3.66 -3.00 -1.33
N LEU A 33 -3.97 -1.74 -1.66
CA LEU A 33 -2.99 -0.70 -1.97
C LEU A 33 -2.55 -0.02 -0.67
N ILE A 34 -1.28 -0.19 -0.29
CA ILE A 34 -0.68 0.52 0.82
C ILE A 34 -0.07 1.81 0.28
N ASP A 35 -0.77 2.91 0.51
CA ASP A 35 -0.30 4.24 0.11
C ASP A 35 0.39 4.93 1.28
N ASN A 36 1.69 5.14 1.16
CA ASN A 36 2.51 5.91 2.09
C ASN A 36 3.17 7.12 1.44
N ASP A 37 2.71 7.51 0.25
CA ASP A 37 3.17 8.64 -0.53
C ASP A 37 4.65 8.52 -0.92
N GLY A 38 5.10 7.34 -1.41
CA GLY A 38 6.41 7.14 -2.02
C GLY A 38 7.28 6.04 -1.40
N GLY A 39 8.59 6.23 -1.47
CA GLY A 39 9.61 5.26 -1.11
C GLY A 39 9.80 5.02 0.39
N GLY A 40 8.75 4.72 1.15
CA GLY A 40 8.82 4.49 2.59
C GLY A 40 9.80 3.41 3.05
N ILE A 41 10.09 2.43 2.18
CA ILE A 41 11.07 1.38 2.47
C ILE A 41 12.49 1.92 2.67
N PHE A 42 12.82 3.05 2.05
CA PHE A 42 14.16 3.64 2.09
C PHE A 42 14.51 4.29 3.43
N HIS A 43 13.52 4.52 4.32
CA HIS A 43 13.77 4.88 5.72
C HIS A 43 14.63 3.85 6.48
N ARG A 44 14.83 2.65 5.92
CA ARG A 44 15.71 1.63 6.48
C ARG A 44 17.19 1.80 6.12
N LEU A 45 17.49 2.73 5.25
CA LEU A 45 18.86 2.92 4.75
C LEU A 45 19.54 4.05 5.49
N PRO A 46 20.87 3.99 5.66
CA PRO A 46 21.64 5.06 6.29
C PRO A 46 21.49 6.42 5.62
N ILE A 47 21.08 6.45 4.35
CA ILE A 47 20.85 7.68 3.59
C ILE A 47 19.73 8.54 4.18
N GLU A 48 18.81 7.95 4.97
CA GLU A 48 17.74 8.68 5.68
C GLU A 48 18.27 9.86 6.49
N SER A 49 19.48 9.73 7.07
CA SER A 49 20.10 10.81 7.86
C SER A 49 20.63 11.98 7.04
N PHE A 50 20.54 11.93 5.71
CA PHE A 50 21.08 12.94 4.79
C PHE A 50 19.95 13.60 3.99
N ASP A 51 19.19 14.49 4.62
CA ASP A 51 18.18 15.29 3.93
C ASP A 51 18.81 16.63 3.45
N PRO A 52 18.43 17.20 2.28
CA PRO A 52 17.31 16.85 1.40
C PRO A 52 17.54 15.69 0.42
N PRO A 53 18.78 15.17 0.17
CA PRO A 53 18.97 14.11 -0.82
C PRO A 53 18.09 12.87 -0.59
N PHE A 54 17.82 12.52 0.68
CA PHE A 54 16.93 11.42 1.01
C PHE A 54 15.52 11.67 0.48
N THR A 55 14.92 12.81 0.83
CA THR A 55 13.57 13.15 0.40
C THR A 55 13.44 13.26 -1.10
N GLU A 56 14.40 13.92 -1.76
CA GLU A 56 14.34 14.18 -3.20
C GLU A 56 14.59 12.95 -4.07
N SER A 57 15.46 12.03 -3.64
CA SER A 57 15.94 10.94 -4.49
C SER A 57 15.56 9.53 -4.04
N PHE A 58 15.11 9.37 -2.80
CA PHE A 58 14.75 8.07 -2.24
C PHE A 58 13.29 8.04 -1.77
N ARG A 59 12.89 8.95 -0.90
CA ARG A 59 11.52 9.02 -0.39
C ARG A 59 10.55 9.42 -1.51
N THR A 60 10.94 10.40 -2.34
CA THR A 60 10.22 10.84 -3.54
C THR A 60 8.71 10.94 -3.34
N PRO A 61 8.21 11.81 -2.44
CA PRO A 61 6.77 11.96 -2.24
C PRO A 61 6.12 12.39 -3.56
N HIS A 62 5.06 11.70 -3.96
CA HIS A 62 4.47 11.89 -5.28
C HIS A 62 3.13 12.61 -5.27
N GLY A 63 2.38 12.60 -4.17
CA GLY A 63 1.08 13.26 -4.05
C GLY A 63 0.04 12.75 -5.07
N ILE A 64 0.16 11.52 -5.55
CA ILE A 64 -0.74 10.95 -6.55
C ILE A 64 -2.04 10.54 -5.87
N ASP A 65 -3.17 10.89 -6.48
CA ASP A 65 -4.47 10.35 -6.15
C ASP A 65 -4.74 9.13 -7.05
N PHE A 66 -4.91 7.96 -6.45
CA PHE A 66 -5.14 6.71 -7.17
C PHE A 66 -6.62 6.39 -7.40
N GLU A 67 -7.57 7.08 -6.75
CA GLU A 67 -9.01 6.85 -6.91
C GLU A 67 -9.47 6.86 -8.39
N PRO A 68 -8.93 7.74 -9.27
CA PRO A 68 -9.30 7.74 -10.68
C PRO A 68 -9.01 6.43 -11.43
N THR A 69 -8.13 5.56 -10.91
CA THR A 69 -7.88 4.24 -11.51
C THR A 69 -9.10 3.33 -11.44
N GLY A 70 -9.93 3.46 -10.41
CA GLY A 70 -11.22 2.78 -10.32
C GLY A 70 -12.10 3.06 -11.54
N ALA A 71 -12.33 4.33 -11.83
CA ALA A 71 -13.12 4.75 -12.99
C ALA A 71 -12.44 4.40 -14.33
N LEU A 72 -11.11 4.53 -14.41
CA LEU A 72 -10.36 4.25 -15.64
C LEU A 72 -10.45 2.77 -16.06
N TYR A 73 -10.40 1.86 -15.11
CA TYR A 73 -10.41 0.42 -15.36
C TYR A 73 -11.75 -0.25 -15.01
N GLY A 74 -12.75 0.51 -14.54
CA GLY A 74 -14.06 -0.04 -14.16
C GLY A 74 -13.98 -0.97 -12.95
N LEU A 75 -13.14 -0.63 -11.97
CA LEU A 75 -12.95 -1.35 -10.72
C LEU A 75 -13.68 -0.63 -9.59
N ASP A 76 -14.16 -1.37 -8.61
CA ASP A 76 -14.60 -0.78 -7.36
C ASP A 76 -13.37 -0.34 -6.55
N TYR A 77 -13.39 0.93 -6.12
CA TYR A 77 -12.28 1.55 -5.40
C TYR A 77 -12.77 2.14 -4.08
N THR A 78 -12.15 1.76 -2.97
CA THR A 78 -12.52 2.22 -1.63
C THR A 78 -11.27 2.65 -0.88
N ALA A 79 -11.18 3.93 -0.51
CA ALA A 79 -10.15 4.41 0.40
C ALA A 79 -10.60 4.23 1.85
N VAL A 80 -9.72 3.72 2.70
CA VAL A 80 -9.97 3.46 4.12
C VAL A 80 -8.83 4.01 4.98
N ASP A 81 -9.17 4.52 6.17
CA ASP A 81 -8.24 5.14 7.10
C ASP A 81 -8.24 4.48 8.50
N ASP A 82 -9.11 3.50 8.71
CA ASP A 82 -9.18 2.76 9.96
C ASP A 82 -9.40 1.25 9.75
N ARG A 83 -9.22 0.51 10.85
CA ARG A 83 -9.28 -0.95 10.84
C ARG A 83 -10.69 -1.50 10.61
N ALA A 84 -11.72 -0.79 11.04
CA ALA A 84 -13.10 -1.25 10.91
C ALA A 84 -13.55 -1.11 9.45
N SER A 85 -13.35 0.06 8.85
CA SER A 85 -13.64 0.32 7.44
C SER A 85 -12.85 -0.61 6.50
N PHE A 86 -11.58 -0.91 6.83
CA PHE A 86 -10.81 -1.90 6.08
C PHE A 86 -11.45 -3.29 6.12
N ARG A 87 -11.89 -3.75 7.30
CA ARG A 87 -12.50 -5.08 7.45
C ARG A 87 -13.79 -5.21 6.67
N ASP A 88 -14.62 -4.17 6.71
CA ASP A 88 -15.90 -4.14 6.00
C ASP A 88 -15.64 -4.14 4.48
N ALA A 89 -14.80 -3.25 3.97
CA ALA A 89 -14.43 -3.20 2.55
C ALA A 89 -13.80 -4.51 2.06
N TYR A 90 -12.94 -5.13 2.88
CA TYR A 90 -12.33 -6.42 2.52
C TYR A 90 -13.36 -7.56 2.48
N ALA A 91 -14.29 -7.59 3.42
CA ALA A 91 -15.35 -8.60 3.42
C ALA A 91 -16.27 -8.46 2.19
N ASP A 92 -16.61 -7.23 1.82
CA ASP A 92 -17.40 -6.93 0.63
C ASP A 92 -16.66 -7.36 -0.65
N SER A 93 -15.37 -7.04 -0.75
CA SER A 93 -14.53 -7.44 -1.89
C SER A 93 -14.40 -8.96 -2.01
N VAL A 94 -14.24 -9.69 -0.91
CA VAL A 94 -14.18 -11.17 -0.94
C VAL A 94 -15.50 -11.78 -1.42
N ALA A 95 -16.63 -11.08 -1.22
CA ALA A 95 -17.93 -11.50 -1.67
C ALA A 95 -18.27 -11.05 -3.11
N SER A 96 -17.44 -10.18 -3.69
CA SER A 96 -17.61 -9.69 -5.07
C SER A 96 -17.09 -10.69 -6.10
N ASP A 97 -17.60 -10.59 -7.33
CA ASP A 97 -17.14 -11.40 -8.47
C ASP A 97 -16.12 -10.62 -9.35
N GLY A 98 -15.70 -9.43 -8.91
CA GLY A 98 -14.81 -8.53 -9.65
C GLY A 98 -13.44 -8.36 -9.02
N THR A 99 -12.68 -7.41 -9.59
CA THR A 99 -11.45 -6.92 -8.98
C THR A 99 -11.73 -5.60 -8.27
N ASP A 100 -11.46 -5.55 -6.97
CA ASP A 100 -11.65 -4.38 -6.13
C ASP A 100 -10.30 -3.85 -5.63
N VAL A 101 -10.20 -2.54 -5.46
CA VAL A 101 -9.04 -1.88 -4.88
C VAL A 101 -9.42 -1.27 -3.53
N ILE A 102 -8.70 -1.63 -2.49
CA ILE A 102 -8.83 -1.05 -1.16
C ILE A 102 -7.55 -0.28 -0.86
N GLU A 103 -7.61 1.04 -0.89
CA GLU A 103 -6.51 1.91 -0.54
C GLU A 103 -6.44 2.10 0.98
N VAL A 104 -5.27 1.80 1.54
CA VAL A 104 -4.95 2.02 2.95
C VAL A 104 -3.89 3.11 3.03
N ARG A 105 -4.31 4.32 3.42
CA ARG A 105 -3.39 5.45 3.58
C ARG A 105 -2.61 5.32 4.88
N THR A 106 -1.30 5.43 4.80
CA THR A 106 -0.39 5.27 5.94
C THR A 106 0.67 6.37 5.95
N ASP A 107 1.22 6.63 7.14
CA ASP A 107 2.39 7.49 7.31
C ASP A 107 3.66 6.65 7.31
N GLY A 108 4.51 6.83 6.30
CA GLY A 108 5.74 6.06 6.14
C GLY A 108 6.73 6.24 7.29
N GLU A 109 6.87 7.46 7.81
CA GLU A 109 7.74 7.77 8.94
C GLU A 109 7.22 7.16 10.26
N ALA A 110 5.91 7.30 10.54
CA ALA A 110 5.31 6.70 11.72
C ALA A 110 5.37 5.17 11.67
N SER A 111 5.22 4.58 10.49
CA SER A 111 5.36 3.14 10.26
C SER A 111 6.79 2.68 10.54
N GLN A 112 7.81 3.42 10.09
CA GLN A 112 9.22 3.10 10.37
C GLN A 112 9.53 3.19 11.87
N ARG A 113 9.12 4.27 12.55
CA ARG A 113 9.30 4.42 14.00
C ARG A 113 8.63 3.30 14.80
N THR A 114 7.46 2.84 14.36
CA THR A 114 6.77 1.73 15.00
C THR A 114 7.54 0.43 14.82
N ARG A 115 8.06 0.19 13.62
CA ARG A 115 8.88 -0.97 13.33
C ARG A 115 10.17 -1.01 14.16
N GLU A 116 10.86 0.11 14.28
CA GLU A 116 12.09 0.22 15.09
C GLU A 116 11.83 -0.16 16.55
N ARG A 117 10.77 0.40 17.15
CA ARG A 117 10.37 0.03 18.53
C ARG A 117 10.08 -1.45 18.69
N LEU A 118 9.42 -2.07 17.70
CA LEU A 118 9.13 -3.52 17.73
C LEU A 118 10.40 -4.35 17.62
N VAL A 119 11.35 -3.96 16.78
CA VAL A 119 12.65 -4.63 16.65
C VAL A 119 13.44 -4.51 17.94
N GLU A 120 13.54 -3.32 18.53
CA GLU A 120 14.24 -3.08 19.80
C GLU A 120 13.66 -3.93 20.94
N ALA A 121 12.32 -3.94 21.07
CA ALA A 121 11.63 -4.76 22.07
C ALA A 121 11.92 -6.25 21.88
N THR A 122 11.89 -6.74 20.65
CA THR A 122 12.17 -8.14 20.33
C THR A 122 13.62 -8.51 20.67
N VAL A 123 14.58 -7.66 20.30
CA VAL A 123 15.99 -7.89 20.60
C VAL A 123 16.24 -7.89 22.10
N ALA A 124 15.62 -6.98 22.85
CA ALA A 124 15.76 -6.95 24.31
C ALA A 124 15.31 -8.25 24.98
N GLU A 125 14.22 -8.86 24.52
CA GLU A 125 13.72 -10.13 25.04
C GLU A 125 14.58 -11.34 24.65
N LEU A 126 15.32 -11.27 23.55
CA LEU A 126 16.18 -12.39 23.09
C LEU A 126 17.57 -12.39 23.76
N VAL A 127 17.96 -11.30 24.43
CA VAL A 127 19.28 -11.14 25.05
C VAL A 127 19.24 -11.41 26.57
N GLU A 128 18.05 -11.58 27.17
CA GLU A 128 17.86 -12.08 28.52
C GLU A 128 17.94 -13.64 28.54
#